data_ee33dc371d763ef008edab829a478ef5
#
_entry.id   ee33dc371d763ef008edab829a478ef5
#
_cell.length_a   1.000
_cell.length_b   1.000
_cell.length_c   1.000
_cell.angle_alpha   90.00
_cell.angle_beta   90.00
_cell.angle_gamma   90.00
#
_symmetry.space_group_name_H-M   'P 1'
#
loop_
_entity.id
_entity.type
_entity.pdbx_description
1 polymer ?
#
loop_
_entity_poly.entity_id
_entity_poly.type
_entity_poly.pdbx_seq_one_letter_code
_entity_poly.pdbx_strand_id
1 'polypeptide(L)'
;MNLDCKAVTQEMTDIASRVRCHAERSPGSVALDFDGSEILWSEFATRVDGFARQLFATVPGNRIAITLPNGPDLVVAMFATLRAGKSFQVFDPEWPENIRASVVDTLGPDLVIGAANIELLPKGECGGEALLDLLPRADVRAPFYTGFTSGSTGTPKGFRRNQLSWLESFRRDGEIFDLSGDDVFVSLGNLAHSLFVYAVFRGLYAGGKTLLYQRFRPDRILHSIAQTGGTVVYGVPTQYDALVAAAHAGTVLQSVRLILVSGAKLPDILKPPLRRLFPNALICEFYGTSEHSYITYARDGETPSGSVGKPFSGIAVQIRDAAGDALPVGGVGRIFVESPLLFDGYELADNPTLERDGDALFVGDLGYLDEEGFLFLTGRSDRMFVSSGKNIYPEELEAVVAAHPSVKYACAVGIEDTRRGQRPVALLQLESGRDCLSRELKAWCRERLPVHKVPAQFYQVDDWPMTASQKTDVPRLREWLNFGSTRTLR
;
A
#
# COMPACT_ATOMS: atom_id res chain seq x y z
N MET A 1 28.47 20.42 16.35
CA MET A 1 27.84 21.53 15.58
C MET A 1 26.34 21.33 15.70
N ASN A 2 25.72 22.01 16.69
CA ASN A 2 24.29 21.91 16.95
C ASN A 2 23.52 22.28 15.70
N LEU A 3 22.77 21.35 15.14
CA LEU A 3 21.77 21.64 14.12
C LEU A 3 20.78 22.63 14.74
N ASP A 4 20.78 23.86 14.23
CA ASP A 4 19.87 24.89 14.70
C ASP A 4 18.43 24.53 14.25
N CYS A 5 17.73 23.74 15.06
CA CYS A 5 16.35 23.30 14.81
C CYS A 5 15.36 24.48 14.63
N LYS A 6 15.79 25.69 14.88
CA LYS A 6 14.99 26.92 14.65
C LYS A 6 15.05 27.42 13.21
N ALA A 7 16.05 26.99 12.40
CA ALA A 7 16.27 27.47 11.04
C ALA A 7 15.83 26.48 9.94
N VAL A 8 15.09 25.39 10.28
CA VAL A 8 14.59 24.42 9.31
C VAL A 8 13.33 24.95 8.61
N THR A 9 13.48 26.11 7.98
CA THR A 9 12.61 26.57 6.91
C THR A 9 13.30 26.25 5.58
N GLN A 10 12.79 25.23 4.87
CA GLN A 10 12.97 24.98 3.42
C GLN A 10 14.17 24.16 2.90
N GLU A 11 15.12 23.67 3.67
CA GLU A 11 15.96 22.57 3.18
C GLU A 11 15.34 21.23 3.55
N MET A 12 15.19 20.32 2.57
CA MET A 12 14.65 18.97 2.81
C MET A 12 15.62 18.20 3.73
N THR A 13 15.32 18.21 5.02
CA THR A 13 16.06 17.45 6.02
C THR A 13 15.75 15.97 5.81
N ASP A 14 16.76 15.10 5.82
CA ASP A 14 16.54 13.66 5.74
C ASP A 14 15.60 13.15 6.85
N ILE A 15 14.95 12.02 6.59
CA ILE A 15 13.89 11.48 7.47
C ILE A 15 14.40 11.23 8.89
N ALA A 16 15.59 10.64 9.06
CA ALA A 16 16.12 10.30 10.37
C ALA A 16 16.49 11.54 11.18
N SER A 17 17.10 12.55 10.54
CA SER A 17 17.42 13.83 11.17
C SER A 17 16.16 14.58 11.61
N ARG A 18 15.08 14.53 10.81
CA ARG A 18 13.79 15.13 11.18
C ARG A 18 13.20 14.50 12.44
N VAL A 19 13.24 13.17 12.54
CA VAL A 19 12.79 12.42 13.72
C VAL A 19 13.59 12.81 14.96
N ARG A 20 14.91 12.97 14.83
CA ARG A 20 15.75 13.43 15.93
C ARG A 20 15.36 14.84 16.41
N CYS A 21 15.08 15.77 15.49
CA CYS A 21 14.59 17.11 15.87
C CYS A 21 13.30 17.06 16.69
N HIS A 22 12.39 16.12 16.41
CA HIS A 22 11.18 15.95 17.23
C HIS A 22 11.52 15.45 18.63
N ALA A 23 12.45 14.49 18.76
CA ALA A 23 12.91 14.01 20.07
C ALA A 23 13.58 15.10 20.92
N GLU A 24 14.32 16.01 20.29
CA GLU A 24 14.93 17.16 20.98
C GLU A 24 13.88 18.20 21.40
N ARG A 25 12.84 18.42 20.61
CA ARG A 25 11.78 19.41 20.89
C ARG A 25 10.77 18.94 21.92
N SER A 26 10.41 17.66 21.88
CA SER A 26 9.32 17.09 22.68
C SER A 26 9.70 15.72 23.24
N PRO A 27 10.80 15.61 24.02
CA PRO A 27 11.36 14.33 24.48
C PRO A 27 10.37 13.48 25.30
N GLY A 28 9.47 14.12 26.05
CA GLY A 28 8.47 13.46 26.87
C GLY A 28 7.15 13.11 26.17
N SER A 29 6.97 13.50 24.91
CA SER A 29 5.79 13.12 24.13
C SER A 29 5.93 11.71 23.59
N VAL A 30 4.80 11.07 23.26
CA VAL A 30 4.76 9.72 22.71
C VAL A 30 5.07 9.76 21.22
N ALA A 31 6.09 9.02 20.80
CA ALA A 31 6.42 8.80 19.40
C ALA A 31 5.63 7.63 18.82
N LEU A 32 5.65 6.50 19.52
CA LEU A 32 5.05 5.25 19.06
C LEU A 32 4.21 4.62 20.16
N ASP A 33 3.03 4.14 19.81
CA ASP A 33 2.16 3.34 20.67
C ASP A 33 1.98 1.98 20.02
N PHE A 34 2.49 0.94 20.66
CA PHE A 34 2.39 -0.43 20.19
C PHE A 34 1.48 -1.25 21.09
N ASP A 35 0.28 -1.56 20.61
CA ASP A 35 -0.74 -2.32 21.34
C ASP A 35 -0.98 -1.77 22.78
N GLY A 36 -0.89 -0.45 22.97
CA GLY A 36 -1.06 0.23 24.25
C GLY A 36 0.23 0.43 25.06
N SER A 37 1.39 0.01 24.55
CA SER A 37 2.70 0.28 25.13
C SER A 37 3.31 1.50 24.46
N GLU A 38 3.43 2.59 25.22
CA GLU A 38 3.94 3.86 24.71
C GLU A 38 5.47 3.92 24.78
N ILE A 39 6.06 4.47 23.71
CA ILE A 39 7.48 4.79 23.60
C ILE A 39 7.62 6.28 23.38
N LEU A 40 8.33 6.94 24.28
CA LEU A 40 8.56 8.38 24.21
C LEU A 40 9.57 8.73 23.10
N TRP A 41 9.52 9.97 22.60
CA TRP A 41 10.47 10.46 21.60
C TRP A 41 11.92 10.34 22.07
N SER A 42 12.22 10.62 23.34
CA SER A 42 13.56 10.46 23.94
C SER A 42 14.04 9.01 23.91
N GLU A 43 13.18 8.06 24.28
CA GLU A 43 13.49 6.64 24.25
C GLU A 43 13.69 6.15 22.82
N PHE A 44 12.77 6.50 21.91
CA PHE A 44 12.84 6.12 20.51
C PHE A 44 14.15 6.60 19.86
N ALA A 45 14.50 7.89 20.04
CA ALA A 45 15.74 8.45 19.50
C ALA A 45 16.98 7.79 20.10
N THR A 46 17.00 7.53 21.41
CA THR A 46 18.12 6.85 22.08
C THR A 46 18.34 5.44 21.49
N ARG A 47 17.28 4.68 21.29
CA ARG A 47 17.35 3.34 20.71
C ARG A 47 17.82 3.39 19.24
N VAL A 48 17.29 4.32 18.44
CA VAL A 48 17.67 4.53 17.04
C VAL A 48 19.15 4.91 16.95
N ASP A 49 19.60 5.91 17.68
CA ASP A 49 20.99 6.40 17.65
C ASP A 49 21.96 5.34 18.17
N GLY A 50 21.58 4.60 19.22
CA GLY A 50 22.39 3.50 19.76
C GLY A 50 22.63 2.39 18.72
N PHE A 51 21.56 1.95 18.06
CA PHE A 51 21.68 0.90 17.04
C PHE A 51 22.34 1.40 15.74
N ALA A 52 22.10 2.65 15.35
CA ALA A 52 22.77 3.26 14.21
C ALA A 52 24.29 3.29 14.35
N ARG A 53 24.80 3.66 15.55
CA ARG A 53 26.24 3.61 15.88
C ARG A 53 26.80 2.19 15.76
N GLN A 54 26.09 1.19 16.27
CA GLN A 54 26.49 -0.19 16.17
C GLN A 54 26.56 -0.65 14.72
N LEU A 55 25.50 -0.40 13.92
CA LEU A 55 25.46 -0.74 12.49
C LEU A 55 26.61 -0.07 11.73
N PHE A 56 26.85 1.21 12.00
CA PHE A 56 27.93 1.96 11.35
C PHE A 56 29.31 1.41 11.67
N ALA A 57 29.55 1.03 12.92
CA ALA A 57 30.84 0.52 13.37
C ALA A 57 31.11 -0.93 12.98
N THR A 58 30.07 -1.77 12.87
CA THR A 58 30.27 -3.24 12.73
C THR A 58 29.89 -3.81 11.37
N VAL A 59 29.08 -3.10 10.59
CA VAL A 59 28.62 -3.56 9.28
C VAL A 59 29.21 -2.71 8.17
N PRO A 60 30.23 -3.19 7.43
CA PRO A 60 30.90 -2.38 6.40
C PRO A 60 30.05 -2.10 5.16
N GLY A 61 29.08 -2.97 4.87
CA GLY A 61 28.18 -2.81 3.73
C GLY A 61 26.96 -1.95 4.01
N ASN A 62 26.10 -1.76 3.00
CA ASN A 62 25.00 -0.81 3.02
C ASN A 62 23.60 -1.44 3.04
N ARG A 63 23.49 -2.77 2.92
CA ARG A 63 22.22 -3.49 2.77
C ARG A 63 21.87 -4.27 4.03
N ILE A 64 20.79 -3.87 4.68
CA ILE A 64 20.30 -4.50 5.92
C ILE A 64 18.95 -5.13 5.67
N ALA A 65 18.86 -6.44 5.65
CA ALA A 65 17.58 -7.14 5.63
C ALA A 65 17.00 -7.21 7.04
N ILE A 66 15.70 -6.97 7.18
CA ILE A 66 15.00 -7.01 8.45
C ILE A 66 13.81 -7.96 8.32
N THR A 67 13.80 -9.01 9.14
CA THR A 67 12.76 -10.05 9.18
C THR A 67 12.13 -10.12 10.58
N LEU A 68 11.76 -8.98 11.12
CA LEU A 68 11.08 -8.86 12.41
C LEU A 68 9.57 -8.73 12.21
N PRO A 69 8.75 -9.25 13.14
CA PRO A 69 7.31 -8.98 13.14
C PRO A 69 7.06 -7.48 13.40
N ASN A 70 5.83 -7.03 13.13
CA ASN A 70 5.40 -5.69 13.52
C ASN A 70 5.72 -5.44 15.00
N GLY A 71 6.35 -4.32 15.26
CA GLY A 71 6.72 -3.94 16.62
C GLY A 71 7.71 -2.79 16.65
N PRO A 72 7.98 -2.27 17.86
CA PRO A 72 8.93 -1.18 18.05
C PRO A 72 10.33 -1.51 17.52
N ASP A 73 10.78 -2.73 17.71
CA ASP A 73 12.11 -3.19 17.30
C ASP A 73 12.28 -3.11 15.77
N LEU A 74 11.25 -3.47 15.00
CA LEU A 74 11.25 -3.32 13.54
C LEU A 74 11.37 -1.83 13.14
N VAL A 75 10.59 -0.96 13.79
CA VAL A 75 10.62 0.48 13.50
C VAL A 75 11.99 1.08 13.88
N VAL A 76 12.52 0.74 15.05
CA VAL A 76 13.86 1.16 15.48
C VAL A 76 14.94 0.67 14.51
N ALA A 77 14.88 -0.60 14.06
CA ALA A 77 15.83 -1.16 13.11
C ALA A 77 15.82 -0.42 11.76
N MET A 78 14.63 -0.08 11.23
CA MET A 78 14.49 0.70 10.00
C MET A 78 15.11 2.10 10.15
N PHE A 79 14.75 2.84 11.20
CA PHE A 79 15.26 4.18 11.42
C PHE A 79 16.75 4.21 11.77
N ALA A 80 17.26 3.23 12.50
CA ALA A 80 18.68 3.09 12.80
C ALA A 80 19.51 2.78 11.56
N THR A 81 19.00 1.92 10.68
CA THR A 81 19.63 1.62 9.40
C THR A 81 19.74 2.89 8.54
N LEU A 82 18.65 3.65 8.45
CA LEU A 82 18.62 4.93 7.76
C LEU A 82 19.59 5.95 8.37
N ARG A 83 19.62 6.05 9.71
CA ARG A 83 20.50 6.95 10.45
C ARG A 83 21.99 6.59 10.30
N ALA A 84 22.30 5.30 10.09
CA ALA A 84 23.65 4.82 9.77
C ALA A 84 24.06 5.04 8.31
N GLY A 85 23.22 5.69 7.49
CA GLY A 85 23.47 5.93 6.06
C GLY A 85 23.33 4.68 5.21
N LYS A 86 22.55 3.69 5.64
CA LYS A 86 22.37 2.39 4.98
C LYS A 86 20.94 2.24 4.46
N SER A 87 20.72 1.21 3.62
CA SER A 87 19.41 0.85 3.08
C SER A 87 18.83 -0.36 3.82
N PHE A 88 17.53 -0.34 4.11
CA PHE A 88 16.84 -1.47 4.72
C PHE A 88 15.90 -2.16 3.74
N GLN A 89 15.77 -3.47 3.92
CA GLN A 89 14.92 -4.36 3.15
C GLN A 89 13.98 -5.05 4.14
N VAL A 90 12.68 -4.80 4.07
CA VAL A 90 11.71 -5.42 5.00
C VAL A 90 11.17 -6.70 4.39
N PHE A 91 11.57 -7.82 4.96
CA PHE A 91 11.09 -9.14 4.56
C PHE A 91 9.81 -9.48 5.32
N ASP A 92 8.86 -10.07 4.63
CA ASP A 92 7.67 -10.59 5.29
C ASP A 92 8.05 -11.79 6.17
N PRO A 93 7.85 -11.72 7.50
CA PRO A 93 8.17 -12.82 8.40
C PRO A 93 7.33 -14.08 8.12
N GLU A 94 6.22 -13.95 7.39
CA GLU A 94 5.35 -15.07 7.00
C GLU A 94 5.81 -15.77 5.71
N TRP A 95 6.86 -15.26 5.04
CA TRP A 95 7.39 -15.96 3.87
C TRP A 95 7.89 -17.36 4.22
N PRO A 96 7.58 -18.37 3.40
CA PRO A 96 8.20 -19.69 3.51
C PRO A 96 9.73 -19.59 3.50
N GLU A 97 10.39 -20.46 4.26
CA GLU A 97 11.85 -20.44 4.42
C GLU A 97 12.60 -20.49 3.08
N ASN A 98 12.12 -21.29 2.13
CA ASN A 98 12.72 -21.42 0.81
C ASN A 98 12.62 -20.10 0.00
N ILE A 99 11.53 -19.36 0.13
CA ILE A 99 11.37 -18.04 -0.51
C ILE A 99 12.33 -17.05 0.15
N ARG A 100 12.34 -16.99 1.49
CA ARG A 100 13.23 -16.10 2.24
C ARG A 100 14.70 -16.36 1.93
N ALA A 101 15.14 -17.61 1.94
CA ALA A 101 16.50 -18.01 1.60
C ALA A 101 16.86 -17.58 0.17
N SER A 102 16.00 -17.84 -0.81
CA SER A 102 16.22 -17.45 -2.20
C SER A 102 16.34 -15.92 -2.36
N VAL A 103 15.52 -15.15 -1.64
CA VAL A 103 15.60 -13.69 -1.66
C VAL A 103 16.90 -13.19 -1.02
N VAL A 104 17.32 -13.76 0.11
CA VAL A 104 18.60 -13.45 0.77
C VAL A 104 19.77 -13.74 -0.15
N ASP A 105 19.80 -14.93 -0.77
CA ASP A 105 20.88 -15.35 -1.67
C ASP A 105 21.00 -14.43 -2.89
N THR A 106 19.86 -13.96 -3.42
CA THR A 106 19.85 -13.10 -4.61
C THR A 106 20.23 -11.66 -4.27
N LEU A 107 19.73 -11.11 -3.16
CA LEU A 107 19.98 -9.73 -2.77
C LEU A 107 21.33 -9.52 -2.09
N GLY A 108 21.87 -10.55 -1.43
CA GLY A 108 23.14 -10.49 -0.74
C GLY A 108 23.19 -9.38 0.33
N PRO A 109 22.28 -9.34 1.33
CA PRO A 109 22.35 -8.33 2.37
C PRO A 109 23.61 -8.51 3.22
N ASP A 110 24.19 -7.38 3.66
CA ASP A 110 25.38 -7.40 4.52
C ASP A 110 25.09 -7.84 5.96
N LEU A 111 23.83 -7.68 6.37
CA LEU A 111 23.31 -8.17 7.65
C LEU A 111 21.84 -8.53 7.50
N VAL A 112 21.44 -9.64 8.12
CA VAL A 112 20.02 -10.00 8.30
C VAL A 112 19.65 -9.86 9.77
N ILE A 113 18.75 -8.94 10.10
CA ILE A 113 18.22 -8.75 11.46
C ILE A 113 16.93 -9.58 11.57
N GLY A 114 16.91 -10.49 12.52
CA GLY A 114 15.76 -11.36 12.79
C GLY A 114 15.66 -11.72 14.27
N ALA A 115 14.71 -12.59 14.62
CA ALA A 115 14.48 -12.98 16.00
C ALA A 115 15.72 -13.60 16.68
N ALA A 116 16.58 -14.28 15.89
CA ALA A 116 17.79 -14.95 16.40
C ALA A 116 18.89 -13.96 16.83
N ASN A 117 18.86 -12.72 16.34
CA ASN A 117 19.88 -11.70 16.63
C ASN A 117 19.29 -10.35 17.05
N ILE A 118 18.03 -10.36 17.48
CA ILE A 118 17.33 -9.15 18.02
C ILE A 118 18.06 -8.57 19.25
N GLU A 119 18.85 -9.37 19.93
CA GLU A 119 19.68 -8.95 21.06
C GLU A 119 20.74 -7.92 20.67
N LEU A 120 21.05 -7.81 19.37
CA LEU A 120 21.93 -6.74 18.86
C LEU A 120 21.25 -5.35 18.95
N LEU A 121 19.92 -5.29 19.11
CA LEU A 121 19.21 -4.03 19.31
C LEU A 121 19.44 -3.56 20.74
N PRO A 122 20.06 -2.38 20.94
CA PRO A 122 20.32 -1.87 22.28
C PRO A 122 19.03 -1.62 23.04
N LYS A 123 18.94 -2.16 24.26
CA LYS A 123 17.81 -2.00 25.18
C LYS A 123 17.95 -0.78 26.13
N GLY A 124 18.99 0.04 25.96
CA GLY A 124 19.30 1.18 26.83
C GLY A 124 20.39 2.09 26.27
N GLU A 125 20.87 3.02 27.09
CA GLU A 125 21.89 4.00 26.73
C GLU A 125 23.17 3.31 26.22
N CYS A 126 23.41 3.35 24.92
CA CYS A 126 24.70 2.98 24.34
C CYS A 126 25.58 4.24 24.31
N GLY A 127 26.64 4.23 25.11
CA GLY A 127 27.51 5.34 25.43
C GLY A 127 28.06 6.17 24.26
N GLY A 128 28.25 7.48 24.55
CA GLY A 128 29.12 8.41 23.87
C GLY A 128 28.48 9.28 22.80
N GLU A 129 28.19 10.54 23.13
CA GLU A 129 27.80 11.60 22.17
C GLU A 129 28.82 11.75 21.01
N ALA A 130 30.11 11.51 21.27
CA ALA A 130 31.19 11.68 20.30
C ALA A 130 31.06 10.84 19.01
N LEU A 131 30.38 9.67 19.07
CA LEU A 131 30.16 8.82 17.90
C LEU A 131 28.96 9.26 17.03
N LEU A 132 28.06 10.10 17.54
CA LEU A 132 26.94 10.63 16.76
C LEU A 132 27.40 11.63 15.69
N ASP A 133 28.49 12.37 15.96
CA ASP A 133 29.08 13.30 15.00
C ASP A 133 29.81 12.60 13.85
N LEU A 134 30.11 11.29 14.00
CA LEU A 134 30.73 10.47 12.98
C LEU A 134 29.74 9.78 12.04
N LEU A 135 28.44 9.78 12.37
CA LEU A 135 27.45 9.19 11.49
C LEU A 135 27.32 10.02 10.20
N PRO A 136 27.27 9.37 9.03
CA PRO A 136 27.21 10.08 7.77
C PRO A 136 25.91 10.90 7.67
N ARG A 137 25.98 12.01 6.95
CA ARG A 137 24.76 12.65 6.47
C ARG A 137 24.13 11.76 5.39
N ALA A 138 22.84 11.53 5.48
CA ALA A 138 22.14 10.72 4.49
C ALA A 138 22.12 11.43 3.13
N ASP A 139 22.56 10.73 2.09
CA ASP A 139 22.24 11.13 0.72
C ASP A 139 20.77 10.79 0.44
N VAL A 140 19.93 11.81 0.38
CA VAL A 140 18.47 11.63 0.16
C VAL A 140 18.15 11.04 -1.22
N ARG A 141 19.11 11.05 -2.15
CA ARG A 141 18.96 10.45 -3.48
C ARG A 141 19.42 9.00 -3.54
N ALA A 142 20.19 8.55 -2.54
CA ALA A 142 20.57 7.14 -2.44
C ALA A 142 19.37 6.27 -2.06
N PRO A 143 19.29 5.02 -2.57
CA PRO A 143 18.28 4.06 -2.13
C PRO A 143 18.35 3.84 -0.62
N PHE A 144 17.21 3.92 0.06
CA PHE A 144 17.13 3.71 1.50
C PHE A 144 16.20 2.54 1.88
N TYR A 145 15.26 2.21 0.99
CA TYR A 145 14.24 1.20 1.25
C TYR A 145 14.03 0.29 0.04
N THR A 146 14.05 -1.01 0.28
CA THR A 146 13.56 -2.01 -0.67
C THR A 146 12.33 -2.68 -0.07
N GLY A 147 11.19 -2.47 -0.73
CA GLY A 147 9.95 -3.16 -0.44
C GLY A 147 9.70 -4.28 -1.44
N PHE A 148 8.74 -5.16 -1.11
CA PHE A 148 8.44 -6.32 -1.94
C PHE A 148 6.97 -6.36 -2.33
N THR A 149 6.71 -6.76 -3.56
CA THR A 149 5.36 -7.06 -4.06
C THR A 149 5.28 -8.51 -4.48
N SER A 150 4.08 -9.09 -4.41
CA SER A 150 3.85 -10.45 -4.90
C SER A 150 4.08 -10.50 -6.41
N GLY A 151 5.09 -11.24 -6.85
CA GLY A 151 5.32 -11.53 -8.27
C GLY A 151 4.28 -12.51 -8.81
N SER A 152 3.88 -12.36 -10.07
CA SER A 152 3.00 -13.31 -10.77
C SER A 152 3.60 -14.72 -10.88
N THR A 153 4.92 -14.84 -10.71
CA THR A 153 5.69 -16.10 -10.76
C THR A 153 5.90 -16.74 -9.38
N GLY A 154 5.31 -16.16 -8.31
CA GLY A 154 5.51 -16.63 -6.93
C GLY A 154 6.78 -16.10 -6.26
N THR A 155 7.73 -15.54 -7.00
CA THR A 155 8.91 -14.86 -6.44
C THR A 155 8.58 -13.39 -6.18
N PRO A 156 8.85 -12.86 -4.97
CA PRO A 156 8.63 -11.44 -4.69
C PRO A 156 9.45 -10.54 -5.61
N LYS A 157 8.89 -9.40 -6.02
CA LYS A 157 9.61 -8.36 -6.75
C LYS A 157 10.10 -7.31 -5.77
N GLY A 158 11.43 -7.10 -5.71
CA GLY A 158 12.04 -6.08 -4.86
C GLY A 158 12.13 -4.74 -5.58
N PHE A 159 11.44 -3.70 -5.10
CA PHE A 159 11.49 -2.35 -5.64
C PHE A 159 12.24 -1.40 -4.70
N ARG A 160 13.11 -0.56 -5.25
CA ARG A 160 13.93 0.39 -4.48
C ARG A 160 13.32 1.77 -4.46
N ARG A 161 13.48 2.44 -3.33
CA ARG A 161 13.07 3.84 -3.13
C ARG A 161 14.20 4.64 -2.51
N ASN A 162 14.37 5.89 -2.95
CA ASN A 162 15.21 6.88 -2.30
C ASN A 162 14.38 7.76 -1.34
N GLN A 163 15.05 8.41 -0.39
CA GLN A 163 14.37 9.28 0.57
C GLN A 163 13.69 10.48 -0.09
N LEU A 164 14.31 11.04 -1.14
CA LEU A 164 13.77 12.20 -1.84
C LEU A 164 12.35 11.93 -2.35
N SER A 165 12.11 10.75 -2.93
CA SER A 165 10.79 10.36 -3.42
C SER A 165 9.72 10.30 -2.31
N TRP A 166 10.11 9.93 -1.07
CA TRP A 166 9.20 9.94 0.07
C TRP A 166 9.03 11.32 0.69
N LEU A 167 10.11 12.11 0.80
CA LEU A 167 10.03 13.50 1.26
C LEU A 167 9.11 14.33 0.36
N GLU A 168 9.21 14.15 -0.95
CA GLU A 168 8.31 14.77 -1.92
C GLU A 168 6.86 14.27 -1.80
N SER A 169 6.65 12.99 -1.45
CA SER A 169 5.32 12.47 -1.12
C SER A 169 4.77 13.10 0.16
N PHE A 170 5.60 13.20 1.22
CA PHE A 170 5.22 13.81 2.51
C PHE A 170 4.86 15.29 2.38
N ARG A 171 5.54 16.01 1.49
CA ARG A 171 5.19 17.39 1.19
C ARG A 171 3.81 17.50 0.56
N ARG A 172 3.54 16.68 -0.47
CA ARG A 172 2.26 16.71 -1.22
C ARG A 172 1.09 16.25 -0.39
N ASP A 173 1.24 15.16 0.36
CA ASP A 173 0.15 14.68 1.21
C ASP A 173 -0.10 15.63 2.40
N GLY A 174 0.97 16.28 2.91
CA GLY A 174 0.85 17.32 3.91
C GLY A 174 0.04 18.53 3.43
N GLU A 175 0.29 18.98 2.19
CA GLU A 175 -0.45 20.10 1.58
C GLU A 175 -1.93 19.76 1.31
N ILE A 176 -2.22 18.50 0.91
CA ILE A 176 -3.58 18.10 0.53
C ILE A 176 -4.42 17.72 1.74
N PHE A 177 -3.83 17.06 2.73
CA PHE A 177 -4.52 16.47 3.88
C PHE A 177 -4.26 17.18 5.20
N ASP A 178 -3.46 18.26 5.18
CA ASP A 178 -3.07 19.05 6.36
C ASP A 178 -2.51 18.17 7.49
N LEU A 179 -1.58 17.26 7.12
CA LEU A 179 -0.95 16.34 8.07
C LEU A 179 0.14 17.02 8.88
N SER A 180 0.03 16.94 10.20
CA SER A 180 0.93 17.63 11.13
C SER A 180 1.36 16.78 12.32
N GLY A 181 2.20 17.35 13.21
CA GLY A 181 2.61 16.73 14.47
C GLY A 181 1.50 16.62 15.51
N ASP A 182 0.38 17.30 15.33
CA ASP A 182 -0.79 17.20 16.19
C ASP A 182 -1.65 15.97 15.89
N ASP A 183 -1.38 15.30 14.77
CA ASP A 183 -2.10 14.11 14.39
C ASP A 183 -1.65 12.86 15.14
N VAL A 184 -2.60 11.97 15.35
CA VAL A 184 -2.38 10.61 15.83
C VAL A 184 -2.60 9.65 14.66
N PHE A 185 -1.49 9.14 14.11
CA PHE A 185 -1.48 8.29 12.94
C PHE A 185 -1.74 6.83 13.29
N VAL A 186 -2.63 6.17 12.60
CA VAL A 186 -3.02 4.78 12.83
C VAL A 186 -2.65 3.95 11.60
N SER A 187 -1.67 3.03 11.75
CA SER A 187 -1.27 2.08 10.71
C SER A 187 -1.93 0.72 10.95
N LEU A 188 -2.84 0.31 10.06
CA LEU A 188 -3.67 -0.88 10.27
C LEU A 188 -2.99 -2.20 9.87
N GLY A 189 -1.85 -2.17 9.20
CA GLY A 189 -1.34 -3.37 8.56
C GLY A 189 0.10 -3.75 8.88
N ASN A 190 0.56 -4.81 8.18
CA ASN A 190 1.89 -5.35 8.33
C ASN A 190 2.91 -4.46 7.60
N LEU A 191 4.00 -4.11 8.29
CA LEU A 191 5.10 -3.29 7.76
C LEU A 191 5.93 -4.00 6.67
N ALA A 192 5.67 -5.26 6.36
CA ALA A 192 6.17 -5.86 5.12
C ALA A 192 5.57 -5.21 3.85
N HIS A 193 4.46 -4.47 4.00
CA HIS A 193 3.81 -3.76 2.89
C HIS A 193 4.11 -2.26 2.93
N SER A 194 4.51 -1.71 1.80
CA SER A 194 4.96 -0.32 1.65
C SER A 194 3.96 0.74 2.14
N LEU A 195 2.65 0.51 1.98
CA LEU A 195 1.62 1.41 2.47
C LEU A 195 1.75 1.66 3.99
N PHE A 196 1.99 0.60 4.75
CA PHE A 196 2.03 0.68 6.21
C PHE A 196 3.40 1.15 6.72
N VAL A 197 4.49 0.79 6.03
CA VAL A 197 5.81 1.42 6.28
C VAL A 197 5.70 2.93 6.05
N TYR A 198 5.11 3.33 4.93
CA TYR A 198 4.89 4.75 4.60
C TYR A 198 4.08 5.46 5.70
N ALA A 199 2.99 4.87 6.18
CA ALA A 199 2.15 5.45 7.23
C ALA A 199 2.94 5.71 8.52
N VAL A 200 3.77 4.74 8.97
CA VAL A 200 4.62 4.88 10.16
C VAL A 200 5.69 5.95 9.95
N PHE A 201 6.39 5.92 8.80
CA PHE A 201 7.41 6.93 8.49
C PHE A 201 6.80 8.33 8.38
N ARG A 202 5.61 8.43 7.79
CA ARG A 202 4.88 9.70 7.65
C ARG A 202 4.50 10.30 8.99
N GLY A 203 3.96 9.47 9.90
CA GLY A 203 3.59 9.90 11.25
C GLY A 203 4.79 10.38 12.05
N LEU A 204 5.85 9.59 12.09
CA LEU A 204 7.08 9.95 12.80
C LEU A 204 7.79 11.16 12.16
N TYR A 205 7.79 11.29 10.83
CA TYR A 205 8.32 12.47 10.15
C TYR A 205 7.52 13.75 10.46
N ALA A 206 6.20 13.65 10.60
CA ALA A 206 5.36 14.77 11.03
C ALA A 206 5.62 15.20 12.46
N GLY A 207 6.11 14.30 13.32
CA GLY A 207 6.26 14.51 14.76
C GLY A 207 5.04 14.09 15.56
N GLY A 208 4.09 13.41 14.92
CA GLY A 208 2.86 12.92 15.54
C GLY A 208 3.03 11.59 16.26
N LYS A 209 2.09 11.26 17.15
CA LYS A 209 1.98 9.94 17.76
C LYS A 209 1.59 8.93 16.69
N THR A 210 2.28 7.79 16.64
CA THR A 210 2.00 6.73 15.66
C THR A 210 1.57 5.44 16.35
N LEU A 211 0.38 4.93 16.01
CA LEU A 211 -0.17 3.70 16.53
C LEU A 211 0.18 2.55 15.59
N LEU A 212 0.74 1.49 16.15
CA LEU A 212 1.14 0.28 15.47
C LEU A 212 0.64 -0.95 16.26
N TYR A 213 0.24 -1.99 15.55
CA TYR A 213 -0.31 -3.21 16.12
C TYR A 213 0.51 -4.43 15.66
N GLN A 214 0.67 -5.40 16.56
CA GLN A 214 1.32 -6.66 16.21
C GLN A 214 0.54 -7.42 15.15
N ARG A 215 -0.79 -7.42 15.28
CA ARG A 215 -1.72 -8.05 14.33
C ARG A 215 -2.96 -7.18 14.17
N PHE A 216 -3.56 -7.23 13.01
CA PHE A 216 -4.83 -6.56 12.75
C PHE A 216 -5.96 -7.23 13.56
N ARG A 217 -6.45 -6.52 14.57
CA ARG A 217 -7.57 -6.92 15.44
C ARG A 217 -8.57 -5.76 15.53
N PRO A 218 -9.65 -5.81 14.76
CA PRO A 218 -10.58 -4.70 14.60
C PRO A 218 -11.14 -4.17 15.92
N ASP A 219 -11.52 -5.05 16.83
CA ASP A 219 -12.02 -4.73 18.17
C ASP A 219 -11.04 -3.91 19.00
N ARG A 220 -9.78 -4.34 19.03
CA ARG A 220 -8.71 -3.65 19.76
C ARG A 220 -8.32 -2.34 19.09
N ILE A 221 -8.31 -2.30 17.77
CA ILE A 221 -7.99 -1.08 17.01
C ILE A 221 -9.03 -0.01 17.25
N LEU A 222 -10.33 -0.34 17.20
CA LEU A 222 -11.41 0.60 17.52
C LEU A 222 -11.29 1.14 18.95
N HIS A 223 -10.99 0.26 19.92
CA HIS A 223 -10.76 0.64 21.30
C HIS A 223 -9.54 1.58 21.43
N SER A 224 -8.43 1.23 20.78
CA SER A 224 -7.19 2.04 20.78
C SER A 224 -7.42 3.43 20.19
N ILE A 225 -8.12 3.54 19.04
CA ILE A 225 -8.48 4.83 18.43
C ILE A 225 -9.31 5.68 19.41
N ALA A 226 -10.30 5.06 20.08
CA ALA A 226 -11.13 5.77 21.07
C ALA A 226 -10.32 6.29 22.26
N GLN A 227 -9.36 5.51 22.77
CA GLN A 227 -8.54 5.87 23.94
C GLN A 227 -7.47 6.91 23.61
N THR A 228 -6.86 6.81 22.44
CA THR A 228 -5.70 7.65 22.06
C THR A 228 -6.09 8.88 21.27
N GLY A 229 -7.35 8.98 20.83
CA GLY A 229 -7.81 10.05 19.96
C GLY A 229 -7.23 9.96 18.54
N GLY A 230 -7.11 8.74 17.97
CA GLY A 230 -6.60 8.53 16.60
C GLY A 230 -7.28 9.47 15.59
N THR A 231 -6.49 10.17 14.75
CA THR A 231 -7.00 11.20 13.83
C THR A 231 -6.88 10.82 12.36
N VAL A 232 -5.81 10.12 11.98
CA VAL A 232 -5.51 9.75 10.58
C VAL A 232 -5.33 8.24 10.50
N VAL A 233 -6.15 7.56 9.71
CA VAL A 233 -6.14 6.09 9.61
C VAL A 233 -5.73 5.67 8.20
N TYR A 234 -4.67 4.86 8.10
CA TYR A 234 -4.21 4.24 6.85
C TYR A 234 -4.63 2.79 6.78
N GLY A 235 -5.34 2.41 5.73
CA GLY A 235 -5.82 1.05 5.56
C GLY A 235 -6.20 0.68 4.13
N VAL A 236 -6.59 -0.57 3.99
CA VAL A 236 -7.16 -1.13 2.75
C VAL A 236 -8.66 -1.41 2.94
N PRO A 237 -9.47 -1.51 1.87
CA PRO A 237 -10.91 -1.69 1.97
C PRO A 237 -11.36 -2.82 2.88
N THR A 238 -10.69 -3.98 2.84
CA THR A 238 -11.01 -5.14 3.67
C THR A 238 -10.80 -4.90 5.17
N GLN A 239 -9.84 -4.05 5.53
CA GLN A 239 -9.62 -3.65 6.92
C GLN A 239 -10.72 -2.71 7.42
N TYR A 240 -11.14 -1.76 6.59
CA TYR A 240 -12.26 -0.87 6.92
C TYR A 240 -13.58 -1.62 7.03
N ASP A 241 -13.83 -2.61 6.16
CA ASP A 241 -14.98 -3.50 6.27
C ASP A 241 -14.98 -4.24 7.60
N ALA A 242 -13.83 -4.81 7.99
CA ALA A 242 -13.68 -5.50 9.26
C ALA A 242 -13.84 -4.58 10.48
N LEU A 243 -13.39 -3.31 10.41
CA LEU A 243 -13.62 -2.32 11.46
C LEU A 243 -15.12 -2.00 11.61
N VAL A 244 -15.83 -1.82 10.49
CA VAL A 244 -17.28 -1.59 10.48
C VAL A 244 -18.02 -2.79 11.05
N ALA A 245 -17.62 -4.01 10.66
CA ALA A 245 -18.26 -5.24 11.15
C ALA A 245 -18.03 -5.49 12.66
N ALA A 246 -16.88 -5.07 13.20
CA ALA A 246 -16.54 -5.21 14.62
C ALA A 246 -17.12 -4.09 15.50
N ALA A 247 -17.57 -2.98 14.90
CA ALA A 247 -18.13 -1.87 15.65
C ALA A 247 -19.46 -2.25 16.29
N HIS A 248 -19.56 -2.09 17.61
CA HIS A 248 -20.84 -2.29 18.32
C HIS A 248 -21.85 -1.21 17.96
N ALA A 249 -23.14 -1.48 18.15
CA ALA A 249 -24.20 -0.50 17.95
C ALA A 249 -23.94 0.77 18.76
N GLY A 250 -23.86 1.92 18.08
CA GLY A 250 -23.59 3.21 18.70
C GLY A 250 -22.11 3.57 18.85
N THR A 251 -21.18 2.74 18.39
CA THR A 251 -19.76 3.11 18.33
C THR A 251 -19.58 4.27 17.35
N VAL A 252 -19.01 5.38 17.83
CA VAL A 252 -18.72 6.58 17.05
C VAL A 252 -17.35 7.11 17.45
N LEU A 253 -16.44 7.25 16.50
CA LEU A 253 -15.07 7.72 16.70
C LEU A 253 -14.90 9.11 16.06
N GLN A 254 -15.27 10.14 16.81
CA GLN A 254 -15.28 11.54 16.35
C GLN A 254 -13.90 12.15 16.15
N SER A 255 -12.85 11.57 16.74
CA SER A 255 -11.47 12.03 16.63
C SER A 255 -10.89 11.80 15.24
N VAL A 256 -11.36 10.78 14.54
CA VAL A 256 -10.85 10.47 13.19
C VAL A 256 -11.34 11.55 12.22
N ARG A 257 -10.38 12.31 11.67
CA ARG A 257 -10.63 13.39 10.70
C ARG A 257 -10.29 12.99 9.26
N LEU A 258 -9.50 11.92 9.08
CA LEU A 258 -9.06 11.46 7.78
C LEU A 258 -8.94 9.95 7.73
N ILE A 259 -9.55 9.35 6.72
CA ILE A 259 -9.39 7.96 6.34
C ILE A 259 -8.69 7.91 4.99
N LEU A 260 -7.50 7.30 4.93
CA LEU A 260 -6.72 7.10 3.72
C LEU A 260 -6.82 5.63 3.29
N VAL A 261 -7.41 5.43 2.11
CA VAL A 261 -7.67 4.10 1.55
C VAL A 261 -6.82 3.89 0.30
N SER A 262 -6.14 2.76 0.22
CA SER A 262 -5.39 2.37 -0.98
C SER A 262 -5.36 0.85 -1.16
N GLY A 263 -4.65 0.39 -2.20
CA GLY A 263 -4.48 -1.03 -2.50
C GLY A 263 -5.61 -1.66 -3.32
N ALA A 264 -6.83 -1.17 -3.16
CA ALA A 264 -7.99 -1.48 -3.99
C ALA A 264 -9.01 -0.33 -3.89
N LYS A 265 -9.99 -0.29 -4.79
CA LYS A 265 -11.09 0.68 -4.72
C LYS A 265 -12.00 0.39 -3.53
N LEU A 266 -12.37 1.44 -2.80
CA LEU A 266 -13.34 1.33 -1.70
C LEU A 266 -14.74 1.11 -2.28
N PRO A 267 -15.42 0.00 -1.94
CA PRO A 267 -16.80 -0.22 -2.38
C PRO A 267 -17.76 0.88 -1.87
N ASP A 268 -18.61 1.40 -2.74
CA ASP A 268 -19.55 2.47 -2.38
C ASP A 268 -20.48 2.05 -1.23
N ILE A 269 -20.83 0.78 -1.13
CA ILE A 269 -21.64 0.24 -0.03
C ILE A 269 -20.99 0.40 1.35
N LEU A 270 -19.67 0.48 1.40
CA LEU A 270 -18.91 0.63 2.64
C LEU A 270 -18.83 2.09 3.13
N LYS A 271 -19.01 3.07 2.24
CA LYS A 271 -18.93 4.49 2.58
C LYS A 271 -19.98 4.95 3.63
N PRO A 272 -21.28 4.59 3.51
CA PRO A 272 -22.26 4.99 4.53
C PRO A 272 -21.98 4.44 5.94
N PRO A 273 -21.63 3.16 6.14
CA PRO A 273 -21.26 2.67 7.47
C PRO A 273 -19.96 3.32 8.00
N LEU A 274 -18.97 3.61 7.15
CA LEU A 274 -17.76 4.34 7.56
C LEU A 274 -18.08 5.77 8.04
N ARG A 275 -18.97 6.49 7.35
CA ARG A 275 -19.42 7.81 7.80
C ARG A 275 -20.17 7.78 9.13
N ARG A 276 -20.85 6.67 9.45
CA ARG A 276 -21.48 6.51 10.78
C ARG A 276 -20.44 6.25 11.87
N LEU A 277 -19.43 5.42 11.57
CA LEU A 277 -18.36 5.07 12.50
C LEU A 277 -17.40 6.26 12.74
N PHE A 278 -17.08 7.01 11.69
CA PHE A 278 -16.13 8.13 11.65
C PHE A 278 -16.80 9.40 11.09
N PRO A 279 -17.74 10.03 11.81
CA PRO A 279 -18.60 11.08 11.26
C PRO A 279 -17.87 12.36 10.82
N ASN A 280 -16.71 12.63 11.39
CA ASN A 280 -15.89 13.80 11.07
C ASN A 280 -14.82 13.53 10.02
N ALA A 281 -14.70 12.25 9.56
CA ALA A 281 -13.63 11.88 8.67
C ALA A 281 -13.90 12.26 7.21
N LEU A 282 -12.92 12.91 6.59
CA LEU A 282 -12.80 12.88 5.14
C LEU A 282 -12.39 11.47 4.72
N ILE A 283 -13.19 10.81 3.89
CA ILE A 283 -12.81 9.53 3.27
C ILE A 283 -12.08 9.88 1.97
N CYS A 284 -10.82 9.51 1.89
CA CYS A 284 -9.99 9.75 0.73
C CYS A 284 -9.36 8.45 0.24
N GLU A 285 -9.65 8.10 -1.00
CA GLU A 285 -8.96 7.02 -1.72
C GLU A 285 -7.77 7.63 -2.45
N PHE A 286 -6.63 6.95 -2.47
CA PHE A 286 -5.54 7.31 -3.38
C PHE A 286 -5.13 6.11 -4.23
N TYR A 287 -4.91 6.38 -5.50
CA TYR A 287 -4.36 5.43 -6.44
C TYR A 287 -2.86 5.69 -6.59
N GLY A 288 -2.13 4.62 -6.55
CA GLY A 288 -0.70 4.59 -6.75
C GLY A 288 -0.19 3.16 -6.83
N THR A 289 1.07 3.02 -7.17
CA THR A 289 1.76 1.74 -7.23
C THR A 289 3.05 1.81 -6.43
N SER A 290 3.68 0.67 -6.17
CA SER A 290 4.98 0.64 -5.50
C SER A 290 6.04 1.41 -6.28
N GLU A 291 5.91 1.47 -7.59
CA GLU A 291 6.81 2.14 -8.54
C GLU A 291 6.58 3.66 -8.62
N HIS A 292 5.32 4.09 -8.51
CA HIS A 292 4.95 5.51 -8.67
C HIS A 292 4.78 6.26 -7.34
N SER A 293 4.55 5.55 -6.21
CA SER A 293 3.99 6.14 -4.99
C SER A 293 2.57 6.68 -5.26
N TYR A 294 2.25 7.89 -4.86
CA TYR A 294 0.99 8.55 -5.19
C TYR A 294 0.89 8.92 -6.68
N ILE A 295 -0.26 8.67 -7.28
CA ILE A 295 -0.60 9.16 -8.63
C ILE A 295 -1.78 10.10 -8.53
N THR A 296 -2.94 9.60 -8.06
CA THR A 296 -4.17 10.40 -7.90
C THR A 296 -4.77 10.24 -6.52
N TYR A 297 -5.63 11.17 -6.14
CA TYR A 297 -6.46 11.08 -4.94
C TYR A 297 -7.91 11.43 -5.26
N ALA A 298 -8.82 10.73 -4.58
CA ALA A 298 -10.26 10.82 -4.74
C ALA A 298 -10.89 11.13 -3.38
N ARG A 299 -11.54 12.28 -3.25
CA ARG A 299 -12.30 12.65 -2.05
C ARG A 299 -13.74 12.22 -2.19
N ASP A 300 -14.26 11.57 -1.17
CA ASP A 300 -15.65 11.16 -1.15
C ASP A 300 -16.60 12.36 -1.21
N GLY A 301 -17.58 12.30 -2.10
CA GLY A 301 -18.51 13.41 -2.38
C GLY A 301 -18.03 14.44 -3.41
N GLU A 302 -16.72 14.48 -3.74
CA GLU A 302 -16.15 15.41 -4.73
C GLU A 302 -15.72 14.71 -6.02
N THR A 303 -15.54 13.39 -5.97
CA THR A 303 -15.01 12.60 -7.08
C THR A 303 -16.13 11.81 -7.75
N PRO A 304 -16.21 11.80 -9.09
CA PRO A 304 -17.19 10.99 -9.83
C PRO A 304 -17.08 9.52 -9.47
N SER A 305 -18.23 8.83 -9.39
CA SER A 305 -18.25 7.39 -9.13
C SER A 305 -17.45 6.64 -10.20
N GLY A 306 -16.65 5.68 -9.77
CA GLY A 306 -15.76 4.90 -10.66
C GLY A 306 -14.39 5.52 -10.88
N SER A 307 -14.19 6.82 -10.68
CA SER A 307 -12.88 7.47 -10.79
C SER A 307 -11.98 7.14 -9.59
N VAL A 308 -10.67 7.15 -9.83
CA VAL A 308 -9.62 7.11 -8.80
C VAL A 308 -9.08 8.52 -8.47
N GLY A 309 -9.80 9.56 -8.92
CA GLY A 309 -9.51 10.94 -8.59
C GLY A 309 -8.65 11.70 -9.60
N LYS A 310 -8.08 12.80 -9.14
CA LYS A 310 -7.20 13.66 -9.93
C LYS A 310 -5.73 13.49 -9.51
N PRO A 311 -4.77 13.75 -10.41
CA PRO A 311 -3.36 13.71 -10.09
C PRO A 311 -2.99 14.63 -8.93
N PHE A 312 -2.05 14.19 -8.10
CA PHE A 312 -1.41 15.06 -7.12
C PHE A 312 -0.65 16.19 -7.83
N SER A 313 -0.45 17.32 -7.16
CA SER A 313 0.30 18.44 -7.69
C SER A 313 1.70 18.02 -8.17
N GLY A 314 2.06 18.40 -9.41
CA GLY A 314 3.34 18.06 -10.03
C GLY A 314 3.48 16.61 -10.47
N ILE A 315 2.36 15.87 -10.61
CA ILE A 315 2.29 14.56 -11.25
C ILE A 315 1.50 14.72 -12.55
N ALA A 316 2.09 14.30 -13.67
CA ALA A 316 1.42 14.30 -14.96
C ALA A 316 1.01 12.88 -15.35
N VAL A 317 -0.25 12.73 -15.78
CA VAL A 317 -0.81 11.48 -16.28
C VAL A 317 -1.13 11.65 -17.76
N GLN A 318 -0.63 10.74 -18.58
CA GLN A 318 -0.89 10.68 -20.02
C GLN A 318 -1.47 9.32 -20.37
N ILE A 319 -2.50 9.33 -21.20
CA ILE A 319 -3.05 8.10 -21.75
C ILE A 319 -2.52 7.92 -23.16
N ARG A 320 -1.88 6.79 -23.43
CA ARG A 320 -1.23 6.52 -24.71
C ARG A 320 -1.75 5.19 -25.33
N ASP A 321 -1.73 5.12 -26.63
CA ASP A 321 -2.04 3.90 -27.37
C ASP A 321 -0.86 2.90 -27.35
N ALA A 322 -0.99 1.80 -28.10
CA ALA A 322 0.05 0.78 -28.21
C ALA A 322 1.30 1.26 -28.98
N ALA A 323 1.18 2.27 -29.82
CA ALA A 323 2.29 2.87 -30.55
C ALA A 323 3.05 3.91 -29.71
N GLY A 324 2.49 4.34 -28.58
CA GLY A 324 3.05 5.36 -27.68
C GLY A 324 2.48 6.75 -27.92
N ASP A 325 1.57 6.91 -28.86
CA ASP A 325 0.93 8.18 -29.18
C ASP A 325 -0.13 8.55 -28.14
N ALA A 326 -0.21 9.85 -27.78
CA ALA A 326 -1.20 10.33 -26.82
C ALA A 326 -2.62 10.18 -27.35
N LEU A 327 -3.51 9.62 -26.56
CA LEU A 327 -4.93 9.48 -26.89
C LEU A 327 -5.71 10.75 -26.48
N PRO A 328 -6.80 11.04 -27.21
CA PRO A 328 -7.71 12.13 -26.80
C PRO A 328 -8.42 11.79 -25.49
N VAL A 329 -9.00 12.82 -24.85
CA VAL A 329 -9.84 12.67 -23.66
C VAL A 329 -10.93 11.62 -23.89
N GLY A 330 -11.15 10.75 -22.90
CA GLY A 330 -12.06 9.61 -22.98
C GLY A 330 -11.48 8.38 -23.72
N GLY A 331 -10.34 8.51 -24.39
CA GLY A 331 -9.66 7.38 -25.04
C GLY A 331 -9.05 6.44 -24.00
N VAL A 332 -9.39 5.15 -24.08
CA VAL A 332 -8.84 4.11 -23.19
C VAL A 332 -7.49 3.64 -23.70
N GLY A 333 -6.47 3.70 -22.86
CA GLY A 333 -5.10 3.32 -23.21
C GLY A 333 -4.22 3.07 -22.00
N ARG A 334 -2.92 3.09 -22.25
CA ARG A 334 -1.85 2.84 -21.29
C ARG A 334 -1.60 4.09 -20.45
N ILE A 335 -1.59 3.94 -19.13
CA ILE A 335 -1.40 5.05 -18.19
C ILE A 335 0.08 5.27 -17.98
N PHE A 336 0.63 6.31 -18.62
CA PHE A 336 1.99 6.79 -18.36
C PHE A 336 1.96 7.89 -17.32
N VAL A 337 2.85 7.81 -16.35
CA VAL A 337 2.95 8.75 -15.24
C VAL A 337 4.33 9.35 -15.16
N GLU A 338 4.43 10.67 -15.29
CA GLU A 338 5.61 11.45 -15.00
C GLU A 338 5.51 12.03 -13.60
N SER A 339 6.50 11.75 -12.75
CA SER A 339 6.43 12.06 -11.32
C SER A 339 7.81 12.14 -10.68
N PRO A 340 8.05 13.10 -9.75
CA PRO A 340 9.25 13.10 -8.91
C PRO A 340 9.21 12.00 -7.84
N LEU A 341 8.11 11.24 -7.75
CA LEU A 341 7.90 10.18 -6.76
C LEU A 341 8.27 8.79 -7.30
N LEU A 342 8.86 8.68 -8.49
CA LEU A 342 9.19 7.40 -9.09
C LEU A 342 10.22 6.62 -8.27
N PHE A 343 10.16 5.31 -8.37
CA PHE A 343 11.10 4.40 -7.75
C PHE A 343 12.45 4.37 -8.50
N ASP A 344 13.49 3.85 -7.84
CA ASP A 344 14.84 3.74 -8.42
C ASP A 344 15.03 2.50 -9.30
N GLY A 345 14.02 1.66 -9.42
CA GLY A 345 14.04 0.40 -10.17
C GLY A 345 13.86 -0.82 -9.29
N TYR A 346 13.91 -2.00 -9.94
CA TYR A 346 13.85 -3.28 -9.24
C TYR A 346 15.23 -3.79 -8.87
N GLU A 347 15.33 -4.52 -7.75
CA GLU A 347 16.52 -5.28 -7.35
C GLU A 347 16.34 -6.78 -7.54
N LEU A 348 15.10 -7.24 -7.47
CA LEU A 348 14.75 -8.66 -7.55
C LEU A 348 13.54 -8.79 -8.46
N ALA A 349 13.68 -9.60 -9.52
CA ALA A 349 12.70 -9.86 -10.56
C ALA A 349 12.17 -8.59 -11.26
N ASP A 350 12.20 -8.59 -12.58
CA ASP A 350 11.71 -7.51 -13.40
C ASP A 350 10.18 -7.56 -13.59
N ASN A 351 9.60 -6.42 -13.93
CA ASN A 351 8.23 -6.34 -14.38
C ASN A 351 8.23 -6.30 -15.93
N PRO A 352 7.77 -7.36 -16.62
CA PRO A 352 7.79 -7.39 -18.09
C PRO A 352 6.87 -6.36 -18.74
N THR A 353 5.92 -5.78 -17.98
CA THR A 353 5.04 -4.71 -18.47
C THR A 353 5.58 -3.32 -18.19
N LEU A 354 6.72 -3.20 -17.47
CA LEU A 354 7.32 -1.92 -17.18
C LEU A 354 7.93 -1.32 -18.44
N GLU A 355 7.53 -0.10 -18.74
CA GLU A 355 8.06 0.68 -19.85
C GLU A 355 8.34 2.11 -19.39
N ARG A 356 9.53 2.59 -19.70
CA ARG A 356 9.96 3.97 -19.42
C ARG A 356 10.15 4.71 -20.75
N ASP A 357 9.53 5.89 -20.83
CA ASP A 357 9.73 6.82 -21.95
C ASP A 357 10.06 8.20 -21.37
N GLY A 358 11.35 8.57 -21.44
CA GLY A 358 11.87 9.74 -20.75
C GLY A 358 11.63 9.65 -19.24
N ASP A 359 10.94 10.65 -18.70
CA ASP A 359 10.57 10.74 -17.28
C ASP A 359 9.22 10.07 -16.96
N ALA A 360 8.50 9.60 -17.98
CA ALA A 360 7.23 8.90 -17.81
C ALA A 360 7.43 7.39 -17.65
N LEU A 361 6.62 6.78 -16.78
CA LEU A 361 6.66 5.36 -16.46
C LEU A 361 5.28 4.73 -16.62
N PHE A 362 5.22 3.57 -17.30
CA PHE A 362 4.07 2.68 -17.39
C PHE A 362 4.37 1.38 -16.66
N VAL A 363 3.42 0.89 -15.84
CA VAL A 363 3.58 -0.34 -15.04
C VAL A 363 2.53 -1.41 -15.33
N GLY A 364 1.76 -1.21 -16.38
CA GLY A 364 0.75 -2.16 -16.82
C GLY A 364 -0.70 -1.71 -16.60
N ASP A 365 -0.96 -0.56 -15.98
CA ASP A 365 -2.32 -0.08 -15.74
C ASP A 365 -2.91 0.60 -16.97
N LEU A 366 -4.18 0.33 -17.25
CA LEU A 366 -4.95 0.87 -18.36
C LEU A 366 -6.10 1.72 -17.84
N GLY A 367 -6.42 2.80 -18.57
CA GLY A 367 -7.50 3.72 -18.16
C GLY A 367 -7.70 4.86 -19.13
N TYR A 368 -8.47 5.85 -18.69
CA TYR A 368 -8.72 7.09 -19.44
C TYR A 368 -8.88 8.28 -18.50
N LEU A 369 -8.67 9.47 -19.03
CA LEU A 369 -9.00 10.74 -18.37
C LEU A 369 -10.30 11.28 -18.97
N ASP A 370 -11.19 11.83 -18.13
CA ASP A 370 -12.35 12.58 -18.60
C ASP A 370 -12.02 14.05 -18.88
N GLU A 371 -13.02 14.83 -19.32
CA GLU A 371 -12.87 16.25 -19.66
C GLU A 371 -12.45 17.12 -18.46
N GLU A 372 -12.76 16.67 -17.23
CA GLU A 372 -12.42 17.35 -15.99
C GLU A 372 -11.08 16.93 -15.41
N GLY A 373 -10.39 15.96 -16.05
CA GLY A 373 -9.10 15.43 -15.65
C GLY A 373 -9.16 14.38 -14.54
N PHE A 374 -10.31 13.76 -14.31
CA PHE A 374 -10.42 12.59 -13.44
C PHE A 374 -9.92 11.34 -14.15
N LEU A 375 -9.14 10.53 -13.44
CA LEU A 375 -8.63 9.26 -13.95
C LEU A 375 -9.61 8.12 -13.62
N PHE A 376 -9.88 7.30 -14.63
CA PHE A 376 -10.65 6.06 -14.51
C PHE A 376 -9.78 4.88 -14.90
N LEU A 377 -9.66 3.90 -14.02
CA LEU A 377 -8.98 2.65 -14.32
C LEU A 377 -9.94 1.70 -15.04
N THR A 378 -9.45 1.06 -16.09
CA THR A 378 -10.19 0.02 -16.82
C THR A 378 -9.66 -1.38 -16.52
N GLY A 379 -8.41 -1.50 -16.12
CA GLY A 379 -7.79 -2.77 -15.76
C GLY A 379 -6.28 -2.81 -15.96
N ARG A 380 -5.75 -4.02 -15.99
CA ARG A 380 -4.33 -4.29 -16.19
C ARG A 380 -4.08 -4.88 -17.57
N SER A 381 -3.00 -4.46 -18.23
CA SER A 381 -2.60 -4.99 -19.54
C SER A 381 -2.26 -6.48 -19.53
N ASP A 382 -1.73 -7.00 -18.40
CA ASP A 382 -1.39 -8.40 -18.19
C ASP A 382 -2.61 -9.29 -17.85
N ARG A 383 -3.75 -8.70 -17.50
CA ARG A 383 -5.02 -9.39 -17.23
C ARG A 383 -6.00 -9.31 -18.39
N MET A 384 -5.87 -8.31 -19.24
CA MET A 384 -6.71 -8.08 -20.40
C MET A 384 -6.65 -9.29 -21.34
N PHE A 385 -7.78 -9.70 -21.87
CA PHE A 385 -7.87 -10.74 -22.90
C PHE A 385 -8.81 -10.34 -24.03
N VAL A 386 -8.63 -11.02 -25.18
CA VAL A 386 -9.40 -10.72 -26.39
C VAL A 386 -10.51 -11.74 -26.60
N SER A 387 -11.75 -11.27 -26.75
CA SER A 387 -12.91 -12.08 -27.08
C SER A 387 -13.60 -11.55 -28.35
N SER A 388 -13.66 -12.38 -29.39
CA SER A 388 -14.25 -11.97 -30.69
C SER A 388 -13.67 -10.67 -31.27
N GLY A 389 -12.35 -10.48 -31.14
CA GLY A 389 -11.64 -9.28 -31.62
C GLY A 389 -11.83 -8.03 -30.75
N LYS A 390 -12.43 -8.15 -29.56
CA LYS A 390 -12.64 -7.04 -28.64
C LYS A 390 -11.88 -7.27 -27.34
N ASN A 391 -11.25 -6.21 -26.84
CA ASN A 391 -10.58 -6.24 -25.55
C ASN A 391 -11.60 -6.35 -24.41
N ILE A 392 -11.35 -7.29 -23.51
CA ILE A 392 -12.10 -7.50 -22.28
C ILE A 392 -11.16 -7.18 -21.11
N TYR A 393 -11.59 -6.27 -20.27
CA TYR A 393 -10.90 -5.92 -19.02
C TYR A 393 -11.60 -6.62 -17.86
N PRO A 394 -10.98 -7.64 -17.24
CA PRO A 394 -11.60 -8.42 -16.17
C PRO A 394 -12.16 -7.56 -15.03
N GLU A 395 -11.46 -6.50 -14.67
CA GLU A 395 -11.81 -5.60 -13.57
C GLU A 395 -13.17 -4.92 -13.76
N GLU A 396 -13.53 -4.62 -15.01
CA GLU A 396 -14.83 -4.06 -15.35
C GLU A 396 -15.97 -5.06 -15.09
N LEU A 397 -15.74 -6.34 -15.44
CA LEU A 397 -16.69 -7.40 -15.18
C LEU A 397 -16.81 -7.69 -13.67
N GLU A 398 -15.67 -7.73 -12.99
CA GLU A 398 -15.57 -7.94 -11.54
C GLU A 398 -16.37 -6.87 -10.78
N ALA A 399 -16.21 -5.61 -11.14
CA ALA A 399 -16.94 -4.50 -10.52
C ALA A 399 -18.45 -4.65 -10.65
N VAL A 400 -18.93 -5.06 -11.84
CA VAL A 400 -20.38 -5.26 -12.07
C VAL A 400 -20.91 -6.47 -11.33
N VAL A 401 -20.18 -7.59 -11.31
CA VAL A 401 -20.58 -8.82 -10.61
C VAL A 401 -20.56 -8.61 -9.09
N ALA A 402 -19.52 -7.96 -8.56
CA ALA A 402 -19.38 -7.66 -7.14
C ALA A 402 -20.42 -6.65 -6.62
N ALA A 403 -21.00 -5.82 -7.49
CA ALA A 403 -22.10 -4.92 -7.12
C ALA A 403 -23.44 -5.63 -6.93
N HIS A 404 -23.55 -6.93 -7.23
CA HIS A 404 -24.77 -7.69 -6.96
C HIS A 404 -24.92 -7.97 -5.45
N PRO A 405 -26.11 -7.75 -4.84
CA PRO A 405 -26.31 -7.86 -3.39
C PRO A 405 -26.00 -9.22 -2.75
N SER A 406 -25.95 -10.28 -3.55
CA SER A 406 -25.62 -11.64 -3.07
C SER A 406 -24.15 -11.99 -3.26
N VAL A 407 -23.32 -11.14 -3.85
CA VAL A 407 -21.91 -11.42 -4.17
C VAL A 407 -21.00 -10.67 -3.21
N LYS A 408 -20.11 -11.41 -2.55
CA LYS A 408 -19.10 -10.88 -1.65
C LYS A 408 -17.80 -10.54 -2.39
N TYR A 409 -17.32 -11.48 -3.21
CA TYR A 409 -16.13 -11.31 -4.04
C TYR A 409 -16.39 -11.81 -5.46
N ALA A 410 -15.73 -11.20 -6.42
CA ALA A 410 -15.77 -11.60 -7.82
C ALA A 410 -14.37 -11.54 -8.45
N CYS A 411 -14.09 -12.48 -9.34
CA CYS A 411 -12.91 -12.50 -10.19
C CYS A 411 -13.32 -12.96 -11.60
N ALA A 412 -12.92 -12.21 -12.62
CA ALA A 412 -13.19 -12.55 -14.00
C ALA A 412 -11.92 -13.03 -14.72
N VAL A 413 -12.07 -14.04 -15.56
CA VAL A 413 -10.97 -14.58 -16.36
C VAL A 413 -11.46 -14.94 -17.77
N GLY A 414 -10.55 -14.88 -18.76
CA GLY A 414 -10.76 -15.45 -20.07
C GLY A 414 -10.43 -16.94 -20.05
N ILE A 415 -11.31 -17.77 -20.58
CA ILE A 415 -11.02 -19.18 -20.88
C ILE A 415 -11.08 -19.41 -22.37
N GLU A 416 -10.33 -20.40 -22.87
CA GLU A 416 -10.28 -20.71 -24.30
C GLU A 416 -11.67 -21.04 -24.88
N ASP A 417 -11.96 -20.50 -26.05
CA ASP A 417 -13.18 -20.70 -26.79
C ASP A 417 -12.84 -20.80 -28.28
N THR A 418 -13.23 -21.90 -28.92
CA THR A 418 -12.89 -22.22 -30.33
C THR A 418 -13.42 -21.21 -31.34
N ARG A 419 -14.49 -20.44 -30.99
CA ARG A 419 -15.12 -19.46 -31.87
C ARG A 419 -14.71 -18.03 -31.59
N ARG A 420 -14.36 -17.74 -30.32
CA ARG A 420 -14.15 -16.38 -29.85
C ARG A 420 -12.68 -16.09 -29.50
N GLY A 421 -11.80 -17.10 -29.60
CA GLY A 421 -10.47 -17.08 -29.01
C GLY A 421 -10.53 -17.29 -27.51
N GLN A 422 -11.06 -16.33 -26.78
CA GLN A 422 -11.38 -16.47 -25.35
C GLN A 422 -12.81 -16.01 -25.06
N ARG A 423 -13.41 -16.56 -24.00
CA ARG A 423 -14.71 -16.12 -23.48
C ARG A 423 -14.61 -15.73 -22.01
N PRO A 424 -15.31 -14.66 -21.59
CA PRO A 424 -15.33 -14.26 -20.19
C PRO A 424 -16.11 -15.25 -19.33
N VAL A 425 -15.55 -15.59 -18.18
CA VAL A 425 -16.23 -16.31 -17.09
C VAL A 425 -15.96 -15.57 -15.78
N ALA A 426 -16.86 -15.74 -14.80
CA ALA A 426 -16.68 -15.14 -13.47
C ALA A 426 -16.68 -16.22 -12.38
N LEU A 427 -15.68 -16.14 -11.50
CA LEU A 427 -15.67 -16.84 -10.23
C LEU A 427 -16.18 -15.89 -9.16
N LEU A 428 -16.96 -16.38 -8.19
CA LEU A 428 -17.53 -15.55 -7.15
C LEU A 428 -17.69 -16.30 -5.83
N GLN A 429 -17.63 -15.56 -4.73
CA GLN A 429 -18.08 -15.99 -3.42
C GLN A 429 -19.39 -15.27 -3.11
N LEU A 430 -20.38 -16.02 -2.64
CA LEU A 430 -21.63 -15.43 -2.20
C LEU A 430 -21.53 -14.89 -0.76
N GLU A 431 -22.36 -13.91 -0.44
CA GLU A 431 -22.59 -13.48 0.94
C GLU A 431 -23.16 -14.62 1.77
N SER A 432 -22.80 -14.67 3.05
CA SER A 432 -23.24 -15.71 3.97
C SER A 432 -24.77 -15.78 4.05
N GLY A 433 -25.33 -16.98 3.83
CA GLY A 433 -26.77 -17.20 3.84
C GLY A 433 -27.52 -16.65 2.62
N ARG A 434 -26.80 -16.23 1.57
CA ARG A 434 -27.40 -15.81 0.30
C ARG A 434 -27.22 -16.89 -0.76
N ASP A 435 -28.27 -17.05 -1.57
CA ASP A 435 -28.24 -17.83 -2.80
C ASP A 435 -28.41 -16.90 -4.00
N CYS A 436 -27.87 -17.30 -5.14
CA CYS A 436 -28.05 -16.59 -6.39
C CYS A 436 -28.00 -17.57 -7.56
N LEU A 437 -28.88 -17.40 -8.54
CA LEU A 437 -28.87 -18.24 -9.73
C LEU A 437 -28.04 -17.58 -10.84
N SER A 438 -27.39 -18.42 -11.62
CA SER A 438 -26.60 -17.98 -12.78
C SER A 438 -27.40 -17.08 -13.74
N ARG A 439 -28.69 -17.37 -13.94
CA ARG A 439 -29.59 -16.56 -14.78
C ARG A 439 -29.82 -15.15 -14.22
N GLU A 440 -29.86 -14.99 -12.90
CA GLU A 440 -30.03 -13.71 -12.22
C GLU A 440 -28.79 -12.81 -12.39
N LEU A 441 -27.60 -13.38 -12.13
CA LEU A 441 -26.34 -12.70 -12.38
C LEU A 441 -26.17 -12.34 -13.86
N LYS A 442 -26.60 -13.22 -14.75
CA LYS A 442 -26.52 -12.96 -16.18
C LYS A 442 -27.46 -11.83 -16.62
N ALA A 443 -28.66 -11.76 -16.07
CA ALA A 443 -29.59 -10.66 -16.27
C ALA A 443 -29.01 -9.35 -15.73
N TRP A 444 -28.50 -9.36 -14.49
CA TRP A 444 -27.82 -8.23 -13.84
C TRP A 444 -26.67 -7.67 -14.68
N CYS A 445 -25.81 -8.57 -15.19
CA CYS A 445 -24.70 -8.17 -16.06
C CYS A 445 -25.16 -7.61 -17.42
N ARG A 446 -26.21 -8.17 -18.03
CA ARG A 446 -26.73 -7.70 -19.32
C ARG A 446 -27.32 -6.29 -19.28
N GLU A 447 -27.85 -5.87 -18.15
CA GLU A 447 -28.34 -4.51 -17.95
C GLU A 447 -27.21 -3.47 -17.83
N ARG A 448 -25.98 -3.93 -17.49
CA ARG A 448 -24.88 -3.05 -17.09
C ARG A 448 -23.64 -3.17 -17.97
N LEU A 449 -23.52 -4.26 -18.75
CA LEU A 449 -22.38 -4.54 -19.60
C LEU A 449 -22.80 -4.77 -21.05
N PRO A 450 -21.97 -4.36 -22.02
CA PRO A 450 -22.12 -4.80 -23.41
C PRO A 450 -22.14 -6.34 -23.51
N VAL A 451 -22.93 -6.89 -24.41
CA VAL A 451 -23.17 -8.34 -24.55
C VAL A 451 -21.91 -9.18 -24.61
N HIS A 452 -20.86 -8.67 -25.26
CA HIS A 452 -19.59 -9.41 -25.41
C HIS A 452 -18.77 -9.47 -24.11
N LYS A 453 -19.06 -8.62 -23.12
CA LYS A 453 -18.44 -8.59 -21.80
C LYS A 453 -19.21 -9.42 -20.74
N VAL A 454 -20.45 -9.82 -21.03
CA VAL A 454 -21.26 -10.59 -20.09
C VAL A 454 -20.64 -11.97 -19.88
N PRO A 455 -20.34 -12.39 -18.62
CA PRO A 455 -19.78 -13.69 -18.36
C PRO A 455 -20.64 -14.83 -18.94
N ALA A 456 -20.01 -15.72 -19.68
CA ALA A 456 -20.70 -16.87 -20.26
C ALA A 456 -21.14 -17.87 -19.20
N GLN A 457 -20.38 -17.95 -18.11
CA GLN A 457 -20.56 -18.89 -17.02
C GLN A 457 -20.10 -18.28 -15.70
N PHE A 458 -20.75 -18.70 -14.59
CA PHE A 458 -20.42 -18.30 -13.24
C PHE A 458 -20.03 -19.52 -12.42
N TYR A 459 -18.98 -19.40 -11.61
CA TYR A 459 -18.47 -20.45 -10.73
C TYR A 459 -18.44 -19.96 -9.30
N GLN A 460 -19.01 -20.74 -8.40
CA GLN A 460 -18.96 -20.45 -6.98
C GLN A 460 -17.70 -21.04 -6.36
N VAL A 461 -17.09 -20.24 -5.48
CA VAL A 461 -15.93 -20.58 -4.66
C VAL A 461 -16.31 -20.37 -3.20
N ASP A 462 -16.19 -21.40 -2.37
CA ASP A 462 -16.58 -21.32 -0.96
C ASP A 462 -15.49 -20.64 -0.12
N ASP A 463 -14.22 -20.95 -0.34
CA ASP A 463 -13.08 -20.32 0.30
C ASP A 463 -12.37 -19.39 -0.69
N TRP A 464 -12.48 -18.07 -0.47
CA TRP A 464 -11.89 -17.09 -1.39
C TRP A 464 -10.40 -16.93 -1.12
N PRO A 465 -9.52 -17.24 -2.10
CA PRO A 465 -8.09 -17.15 -1.88
C PRO A 465 -7.62 -15.69 -1.91
N MET A 466 -6.87 -15.31 -0.88
CA MET A 466 -6.24 -14.00 -0.75
C MET A 466 -4.72 -14.14 -0.74
N THR A 467 -4.05 -13.17 -1.32
CA THR A 467 -2.59 -13.00 -1.17
C THR A 467 -2.25 -12.48 0.23
N ALA A 468 -0.98 -12.53 0.62
CA ALA A 468 -0.51 -11.94 1.88
C ALA A 468 -0.84 -10.43 2.00
N SER A 469 -0.93 -9.72 0.86
CA SER A 469 -1.35 -8.31 0.80
C SER A 469 -2.87 -8.10 0.82
N GLN A 470 -3.65 -9.15 1.15
CA GLN A 470 -5.12 -9.10 1.22
C GLN A 470 -5.80 -8.73 -0.12
N LYS A 471 -5.18 -9.11 -1.23
CA LYS A 471 -5.77 -9.02 -2.57
C LYS A 471 -6.21 -10.39 -3.04
N THR A 472 -7.20 -10.45 -3.94
CA THR A 472 -7.62 -11.71 -4.58
C THR A 472 -6.43 -12.40 -5.26
N ASP A 473 -6.21 -13.67 -4.93
CA ASP A 473 -5.21 -14.52 -5.57
C ASP A 473 -5.75 -15.09 -6.90
N VAL A 474 -5.61 -14.30 -7.96
CA VAL A 474 -6.11 -14.63 -9.30
C VAL A 474 -5.43 -15.88 -9.90
N PRO A 475 -4.10 -16.07 -9.78
CA PRO A 475 -3.44 -17.30 -10.20
C PRO A 475 -4.08 -18.55 -9.59
N ARG A 476 -4.32 -18.55 -8.29
CA ARG A 476 -4.92 -19.66 -7.57
C ARG A 476 -6.37 -19.93 -7.99
N LEU A 477 -7.16 -18.88 -8.23
CA LEU A 477 -8.51 -19.02 -8.77
C LEU A 477 -8.51 -19.63 -10.17
N ARG A 478 -7.57 -19.26 -11.04
CA ARG A 478 -7.39 -19.87 -12.36
C ARG A 478 -7.01 -21.36 -12.26
N GLU A 479 -6.12 -21.68 -11.34
CA GLU A 479 -5.74 -23.07 -11.05
C GLU A 479 -6.96 -23.90 -10.63
N TRP A 480 -7.76 -23.41 -9.67
CA TRP A 480 -8.97 -24.10 -9.22
C TRP A 480 -10.01 -24.28 -10.33
N LEU A 481 -10.16 -23.29 -11.20
CA LEU A 481 -11.04 -23.39 -12.36
C LEU A 481 -10.58 -24.51 -13.32
N ASN A 482 -9.27 -24.62 -13.57
CA ASN A 482 -8.68 -25.62 -14.47
C ASN A 482 -8.76 -27.05 -13.89
N PHE A 483 -8.60 -27.21 -12.57
CA PHE A 483 -8.64 -28.51 -11.89
C PHE A 483 -10.05 -28.94 -11.42
N GLY A 484 -11.09 -28.17 -11.73
CA GLY A 484 -12.47 -28.50 -11.38
C GLY A 484 -12.79 -28.36 -9.89
N SER A 485 -12.00 -27.61 -9.14
CA SER A 485 -12.23 -27.32 -7.71
C SER A 485 -13.28 -26.24 -7.46
N THR A 486 -13.98 -25.80 -8.50
CA THR A 486 -15.04 -24.79 -8.46
C THR A 486 -16.40 -25.44 -8.79
N ARG A 487 -17.48 -24.93 -8.20
CA ARG A 487 -18.83 -25.38 -8.49
C ARG A 487 -19.50 -24.45 -9.49
N THR A 488 -19.95 -24.99 -10.62
CA THR A 488 -20.75 -24.21 -11.57
C THR A 488 -22.05 -23.75 -10.92
N LEU A 489 -22.30 -22.43 -10.94
CA LEU A 489 -23.53 -21.85 -10.42
C LEU A 489 -24.67 -22.19 -11.40
N ARG A 490 -25.80 -22.72 -10.87
CA ARG A 490 -26.96 -23.17 -11.65
C ARG A 490 -27.90 -22.05 -12.03
#